data_887635db80ecdd9278216cf1efad9f80
#
_entry.id   887635db80ecdd9278216cf1efad9f80
#
_cell.length_a   1.000
_cell.length_b   1.000
_cell.length_c   1.000
_cell.angle_alpha   90.00
_cell.angle_beta   90.00
_cell.angle_gamma   90.00
#
_symmetry.space_group_name_H-M   'P 1'
#
loop_
_entity.id
_entity.type
_entity.pdbx_description
1 polymer ?
#
loop_
_entity_poly.entity_id
_entity_poly.type
_entity_poly.pdbx_seq_one_letter_code
_entity_poly.pdbx_strand_id
1 'polypeptide(L)'
;AATKDVKVVEQEKVIGYDDKEYNKEEADKLIGTTFIGADGRRYKYTRKLNSSRKTDFNVTLTKTQYFKLEYVPVDDYNNPLPDAVPQTAISAKTDFLKKTEVSVNLMAHIVYLWIRLKSPLNRVATSLAEYGIRLSRQQLYKNVGITADMLMPIFKRMEYYIQEEVRLLLDETYFSCREKLRLCISPPEDEKGKSKAKGQRSLSKSMRSYFYGIVGDLICLYYHDLDRNSDIPKDILISNNVRDNAFVETDGFYRKSFNLSTNENDNTQTELFKHGVCYVHLKRYFCVLLNYATKTDGTPIAEFIECKWEQDIEDSKRICDKISNAFHVCNKITKRCDEDKSLDIVALKHEELRPLIDEIFTDIRTIYDDINCKKGEKARRSCSKKFRDAIKYAINNEAKLKTFLDSPYGLMSSTKVEEKFRELDILRNGMLASDTCKGAENLALFYSLYKTAQMHGIEFETYLQKAITVMTEHLDEIEFEKDHRGTITGYKSHSISDEVLDKLMPWNMAQK
;
A
#
# COMPACT_ATOMS: atom_id res chain seq x y z
N ALA A 1 -2.00 17.01 4.48
CA ALA A 1 -2.61 16.11 3.49
C ALA A 1 -2.54 16.80 2.13
N ALA A 2 -2.00 16.11 1.12
CA ALA A 2 -1.97 16.65 -0.25
C ALA A 2 -3.41 16.88 -0.75
N THR A 3 -3.66 18.06 -1.26
CA THR A 3 -4.95 18.43 -1.85
C THR A 3 -4.86 18.30 -3.37
N LYS A 4 -5.96 17.87 -4.00
CA LYS A 4 -6.08 17.94 -5.45
C LYS A 4 -6.01 19.39 -5.93
N ASP A 5 -5.40 19.58 -7.08
CA ASP A 5 -5.40 20.89 -7.75
C ASP A 5 -6.82 21.13 -8.29
N VAL A 6 -7.63 21.84 -7.52
CA VAL A 6 -9.04 22.10 -7.83
C VAL A 6 -9.18 23.55 -8.22
N LYS A 7 -9.72 23.80 -9.42
CA LYS A 7 -10.11 25.14 -9.80
C LYS A 7 -11.33 25.56 -9.00
N VAL A 8 -11.10 26.36 -7.97
CA VAL A 8 -12.18 26.95 -7.18
C VAL A 8 -12.70 28.19 -7.91
N VAL A 9 -13.99 28.18 -8.24
CA VAL A 9 -14.68 29.36 -8.77
C VAL A 9 -15.53 29.93 -7.65
N GLU A 10 -15.12 31.05 -7.10
CA GLU A 10 -15.93 31.78 -6.13
C GLU A 10 -16.90 32.71 -6.82
N GLN A 11 -18.18 32.59 -6.47
CA GLN A 11 -19.23 33.47 -6.98
C GLN A 11 -19.92 34.15 -5.80
N GLU A 12 -20.15 35.44 -5.92
CA GLU A 12 -20.94 36.20 -4.99
C GLU A 12 -22.31 36.48 -5.61
N LYS A 13 -23.38 35.99 -4.97
CA LYS A 13 -24.75 36.28 -5.34
C LYS A 13 -25.43 37.02 -4.19
N VAL A 14 -26.07 38.10 -4.53
CA VAL A 14 -26.77 38.98 -3.58
C VAL A 14 -28.23 39.01 -3.90
N ILE A 15 -29.08 38.76 -2.91
CA ILE A 15 -30.55 38.79 -3.08
C ILE A 15 -31.05 40.16 -2.69
N GLY A 16 -31.79 40.80 -3.61
CA GLY A 16 -32.47 42.07 -3.39
C GLY A 16 -33.88 41.91 -2.80
N TYR A 17 -34.54 43.03 -2.60
CA TYR A 17 -35.91 43.06 -2.07
C TYR A 17 -36.95 42.32 -2.97
N ASP A 18 -36.66 42.27 -4.23
CA ASP A 18 -37.48 41.63 -5.27
C ASP A 18 -37.21 40.14 -5.44
N ASP A 19 -36.48 39.51 -4.52
CA ASP A 19 -35.96 38.12 -4.58
C ASP A 19 -35.09 37.84 -5.81
N LYS A 20 -34.67 38.87 -6.52
CA LYS A 20 -33.78 38.75 -7.67
C LYS A 20 -32.32 38.60 -7.23
N GLU A 21 -31.61 37.69 -7.90
CA GLU A 21 -30.20 37.52 -7.72
C GLU A 21 -29.38 38.54 -8.53
N TYR A 22 -28.45 39.20 -7.88
CA TYR A 22 -27.49 40.15 -8.45
C TYR A 22 -26.09 39.63 -8.28
N ASN A 23 -25.21 39.86 -9.25
CA ASN A 23 -23.79 39.63 -9.07
C ASN A 23 -23.18 40.73 -8.18
N LYS A 24 -21.87 40.55 -7.82
CA LYS A 24 -21.20 41.49 -6.91
C LYS A 24 -21.25 42.94 -7.39
N GLU A 25 -20.94 43.20 -8.67
CA GLU A 25 -20.88 44.54 -9.24
C GLU A 25 -22.25 45.22 -9.31
N GLU A 26 -23.26 44.45 -9.69
CA GLU A 26 -24.66 44.92 -9.71
C GLU A 26 -25.16 45.27 -8.31
N ALA A 27 -24.88 44.40 -7.33
CA ALA A 27 -25.26 44.63 -5.94
C ALA A 27 -24.54 45.85 -5.32
N ASP A 28 -23.28 46.06 -5.65
CA ASP A 28 -22.51 47.23 -5.19
C ASP A 28 -23.12 48.55 -5.71
N LYS A 29 -23.63 48.54 -6.95
CA LYS A 29 -24.34 49.68 -7.53
C LYS A 29 -25.69 49.94 -6.86
N LEU A 30 -26.33 48.93 -6.29
CA LEU A 30 -27.59 49.07 -5.57
C LEU A 30 -27.40 49.72 -4.19
N ILE A 31 -26.25 49.59 -3.56
CA ILE A 31 -25.97 50.21 -2.26
C ILE A 31 -26.10 51.73 -2.38
N GLY A 32 -26.91 52.30 -1.52
CA GLY A 32 -27.22 53.75 -1.55
C GLY A 32 -28.44 54.13 -2.38
N THR A 33 -28.95 53.26 -3.27
CA THR A 33 -30.16 53.51 -4.05
C THR A 33 -31.45 53.26 -3.21
N THR A 34 -32.58 53.79 -3.69
CA THR A 34 -33.88 53.64 -3.01
C THR A 34 -34.87 52.87 -3.87
N PHE A 35 -35.79 52.16 -3.21
CA PHE A 35 -36.90 51.47 -3.84
C PHE A 35 -38.20 51.69 -3.02
N ILE A 36 -39.36 51.40 -3.61
CA ILE A 36 -40.66 51.45 -2.91
C ILE A 36 -40.99 50.02 -2.48
N GLY A 37 -41.19 49.82 -1.19
CA GLY A 37 -41.61 48.51 -0.65
C GLY A 37 -43.09 48.24 -0.91
N ALA A 38 -43.53 46.99 -0.66
CA ALA A 38 -44.92 46.55 -0.82
C ALA A 38 -45.89 47.32 0.05
N ASP A 39 -45.45 47.94 1.11
CA ASP A 39 -46.19 48.81 2.03
C ASP A 39 -46.30 50.26 1.57
N GLY A 40 -45.80 50.58 0.37
CA GLY A 40 -45.77 51.91 -0.20
C GLY A 40 -44.71 52.86 0.35
N ARG A 41 -43.86 52.41 1.28
CA ARG A 41 -42.80 53.21 1.88
C ARG A 41 -41.53 53.17 1.03
N ARG A 42 -40.74 54.22 1.13
CA ARG A 42 -39.43 54.29 0.47
C ARG A 42 -38.35 53.73 1.40
N TYR A 43 -37.56 52.75 0.86
CA TYR A 43 -36.43 52.11 1.52
C TYR A 43 -35.15 52.38 0.78
N LYS A 44 -34.00 52.25 1.49
CA LYS A 44 -32.67 52.43 0.91
C LYS A 44 -31.82 51.19 1.22
N TYR A 45 -31.17 50.64 0.22
CA TYR A 45 -30.12 49.61 0.43
C TYR A 45 -28.95 50.22 1.15
N THR A 46 -28.59 49.69 2.33
CA THR A 46 -27.52 50.26 3.18
C THR A 46 -26.21 49.48 3.13
N ARG A 47 -26.30 48.18 3.10
CA ARG A 47 -25.11 47.29 3.07
C ARG A 47 -25.48 45.86 2.69
N LYS A 48 -24.49 45.07 2.27
CA LYS A 48 -24.59 43.63 2.15
C LYS A 48 -24.45 42.98 3.52
N LEU A 49 -25.22 41.92 3.79
CA LEU A 49 -25.10 41.05 4.97
C LEU A 49 -24.78 39.65 4.52
N ASN A 50 -23.80 39.00 5.20
CA ASN A 50 -23.56 37.58 4.98
C ASN A 50 -24.76 36.77 5.42
N SER A 51 -25.29 35.94 4.52
CA SER A 51 -26.44 35.09 4.78
C SER A 51 -26.02 33.62 4.91
N SER A 52 -25.48 33.02 3.83
CA SER A 52 -25.07 31.62 3.81
C SER A 52 -23.93 31.44 2.80
N ARG A 53 -23.15 30.37 3.01
CA ARG A 53 -22.17 29.90 2.03
C ARG A 53 -22.56 28.49 1.60
N LYS A 54 -22.65 28.25 0.30
CA LYS A 54 -22.91 26.93 -0.28
C LYS A 54 -21.78 26.58 -1.21
N THR A 55 -21.46 25.30 -1.31
CA THR A 55 -20.43 24.78 -2.21
C THR A 55 -21.10 23.74 -3.11
N ASP A 56 -21.05 23.97 -4.42
CA ASP A 56 -21.54 23.02 -5.42
C ASP A 56 -20.37 22.29 -6.05
N PHE A 57 -20.59 21.02 -6.38
CA PHE A 57 -19.63 20.18 -7.07
C PHE A 57 -20.13 19.88 -8.49
N ASN A 58 -19.43 20.40 -9.49
CA ASN A 58 -19.75 20.18 -10.91
C ASN A 58 -18.65 19.37 -11.58
N VAL A 59 -19.03 18.30 -12.29
CA VAL A 59 -18.12 17.47 -13.07
C VAL A 59 -18.27 17.82 -14.55
N THR A 60 -17.14 18.19 -15.20
CA THR A 60 -17.12 18.44 -16.63
C THR A 60 -16.39 17.32 -17.34
N LEU A 61 -17.04 16.67 -18.31
CA LEU A 61 -16.44 15.70 -19.21
C LEU A 61 -16.03 16.39 -20.52
N THR A 62 -14.72 16.31 -20.85
CA THR A 62 -14.20 16.81 -22.11
C THR A 62 -13.93 15.65 -23.08
N LYS A 63 -14.56 15.69 -24.26
CA LYS A 63 -14.25 14.79 -25.38
C LYS A 63 -13.50 15.56 -26.44
N THR A 64 -12.28 15.13 -26.73
CA THR A 64 -11.42 15.77 -27.76
C THR A 64 -11.29 14.83 -28.94
N GLN A 65 -11.65 15.31 -30.13
CA GLN A 65 -11.44 14.58 -31.38
C GLN A 65 -10.25 15.20 -32.11
N TYR A 66 -9.29 14.36 -32.47
CA TYR A 66 -8.09 14.77 -33.19
C TYR A 66 -8.24 14.41 -34.67
N PHE A 67 -7.91 15.37 -35.55
CA PHE A 67 -7.89 15.20 -36.98
C PHE A 67 -6.44 15.36 -37.48
N LYS A 68 -6.08 14.60 -38.49
CA LYS A 68 -4.82 14.77 -39.23
C LYS A 68 -5.11 15.35 -40.58
N LEU A 69 -4.32 16.31 -40.96
CA LEU A 69 -4.39 16.84 -42.32
C LEU A 69 -3.61 15.94 -43.26
N GLU A 70 -4.20 15.65 -44.41
CA GLU A 70 -3.54 15.02 -45.53
C GLU A 70 -2.93 16.12 -46.42
N TYR A 71 -1.77 15.88 -46.98
CA TYR A 71 -1.10 16.75 -47.92
C TYR A 71 -0.44 15.96 -49.02
N VAL A 72 -0.33 16.57 -50.20
CA VAL A 72 0.31 15.98 -51.39
C VAL A 72 1.32 16.99 -51.96
N PRO A 73 2.44 16.51 -52.53
CA PRO A 73 3.32 17.39 -53.30
C PRO A 73 2.59 17.93 -54.54
N VAL A 74 2.78 19.21 -54.82
CA VAL A 74 2.12 19.93 -55.93
C VAL A 74 3.15 20.61 -56.81
N ASP A 75 2.77 20.89 -58.07
CA ASP A 75 3.53 21.74 -59.01
C ASP A 75 3.39 23.22 -58.66
N ASP A 76 4.07 24.10 -59.43
CA ASP A 76 4.03 25.56 -59.28
C ASP A 76 2.62 26.15 -59.47
N TYR A 77 1.68 25.38 -60.00
CA TYR A 77 0.29 25.76 -60.24
C TYR A 77 -0.67 25.18 -59.21
N ASN A 78 -0.12 24.57 -58.13
CA ASN A 78 -0.88 23.87 -57.04
C ASN A 78 -1.65 22.60 -57.51
N ASN A 79 -1.27 21.98 -58.63
CA ASN A 79 -1.80 20.69 -59.01
C ASN A 79 -0.97 19.55 -58.37
N PRO A 80 -1.58 18.47 -57.90
CA PRO A 80 -0.83 17.31 -57.45
C PRO A 80 0.12 16.79 -58.53
N LEU A 81 1.36 16.49 -58.15
CA LEU A 81 2.33 15.90 -59.09
C LEU A 81 1.80 14.56 -59.62
N PRO A 82 2.14 14.19 -60.85
CA PRO A 82 1.87 12.85 -61.36
C PRO A 82 2.36 11.82 -60.39
N ASP A 83 1.98 10.87 -59.98
CA ASP A 83 2.45 9.85 -58.97
C ASP A 83 2.56 10.37 -57.51
N ALA A 84 1.95 11.52 -57.19
CA ALA A 84 1.94 12.01 -55.83
C ALA A 84 1.16 11.09 -54.89
N VAL A 85 1.84 10.56 -53.87
CA VAL A 85 1.21 9.76 -52.82
C VAL A 85 0.78 10.69 -51.70
N PRO A 86 -0.51 10.71 -51.31
CA PRO A 86 -0.97 11.45 -50.15
C PRO A 86 -0.23 11.06 -48.90
N GLN A 87 0.20 12.07 -48.14
CA GLN A 87 0.87 11.91 -46.85
C GLN A 87 0.00 12.52 -45.76
N THR A 88 -0.01 11.93 -44.61
CA THR A 88 -0.69 12.51 -43.46
C THR A 88 0.29 13.11 -42.45
N ALA A 89 -0.12 14.21 -41.83
CA ALA A 89 0.67 14.83 -40.80
C ALA A 89 1.06 13.81 -39.70
N ILE A 90 2.36 13.75 -39.42
CA ILE A 90 2.89 12.91 -38.34
C ILE A 90 2.58 13.59 -37.01
N SER A 91 1.86 12.93 -36.12
CA SER A 91 1.67 13.44 -34.76
C SER A 91 2.95 13.23 -33.97
N ALA A 92 3.49 14.31 -33.41
CA ALA A 92 4.59 14.23 -32.45
C ALA A 92 4.17 13.65 -31.09
N LYS A 93 2.88 13.56 -30.85
CA LYS A 93 2.35 12.98 -29.59
C LYS A 93 2.13 11.49 -29.72
N THR A 94 2.79 10.75 -28.86
CA THR A 94 2.54 9.30 -28.69
C THR A 94 1.20 9.10 -28.00
N ASP A 95 0.33 8.30 -28.58
CA ASP A 95 -0.93 7.92 -27.94
C ASP A 95 -0.63 7.02 -26.76
N PHE A 96 -1.15 7.36 -25.58
CA PHE A 96 -0.99 6.61 -24.34
C PHE A 96 -1.42 5.14 -24.49
N LEU A 97 -2.61 4.92 -25.01
CA LEU A 97 -3.11 3.59 -25.36
C LEU A 97 -3.66 3.61 -26.78
N LYS A 98 -3.11 2.78 -27.64
CA LYS A 98 -3.58 2.68 -29.04
C LYS A 98 -5.00 2.08 -29.08
N LYS A 99 -5.85 2.63 -29.96
CA LYS A 99 -7.21 2.16 -30.20
C LYS A 99 -8.16 2.21 -28.99
N THR A 100 -8.01 3.21 -28.14
CA THR A 100 -8.92 3.45 -27.01
C THR A 100 -9.21 4.95 -26.88
N GLU A 101 -10.38 5.30 -26.35
CA GLU A 101 -10.75 6.67 -26.02
C GLU A 101 -10.29 7.09 -24.62
N VAL A 102 -9.51 6.26 -23.93
CA VAL A 102 -9.05 6.50 -22.57
C VAL A 102 -7.81 7.39 -22.61
N SER A 103 -7.92 8.61 -22.10
CA SER A 103 -6.81 9.54 -21.93
C SER A 103 -5.99 9.19 -20.68
N VAL A 104 -4.79 9.79 -20.54
CA VAL A 104 -3.96 9.71 -19.33
C VAL A 104 -4.75 10.09 -18.09
N ASN A 105 -5.46 11.22 -18.13
CA ASN A 105 -6.24 11.70 -16.99
C ASN A 105 -7.38 10.74 -16.60
N LEU A 106 -8.10 10.21 -17.60
CA LEU A 106 -9.16 9.24 -17.34
C LEU A 106 -8.59 7.94 -16.75
N MET A 107 -7.44 7.46 -17.22
CA MET A 107 -6.81 6.26 -16.66
C MET A 107 -6.34 6.49 -15.22
N ALA A 108 -5.70 7.63 -14.95
CA ALA A 108 -5.30 7.99 -13.59
C ALA A 108 -6.52 8.04 -12.65
N HIS A 109 -7.64 8.61 -13.11
CA HIS A 109 -8.88 8.64 -12.35
C HIS A 109 -9.46 7.24 -12.10
N ILE A 110 -9.47 6.36 -13.11
CA ILE A 110 -9.91 4.97 -12.97
C ILE A 110 -9.10 4.23 -11.89
N VAL A 111 -7.76 4.35 -11.95
CA VAL A 111 -6.86 3.72 -10.96
C VAL A 111 -7.06 4.34 -9.59
N TYR A 112 -7.24 5.65 -9.50
CA TYR A 112 -7.56 6.34 -8.25
C TYR A 112 -8.85 5.82 -7.61
N LEU A 113 -9.94 5.70 -8.37
CA LEU A 113 -11.19 5.13 -7.88
C LEU A 113 -11.02 3.69 -7.40
N TRP A 114 -10.26 2.89 -8.14
CA TRP A 114 -10.01 1.49 -7.78
C TRP A 114 -9.16 1.37 -6.51
N ILE A 115 -8.01 1.99 -6.48
CA ILE A 115 -7.00 1.81 -5.42
C ILE A 115 -7.29 2.67 -4.20
N ARG A 116 -7.50 3.99 -4.38
CA ARG A 116 -7.66 4.93 -3.27
C ARG A 116 -9.05 4.88 -2.67
N LEU A 117 -10.09 4.82 -3.51
CA LEU A 117 -11.47 4.72 -3.05
C LEU A 117 -11.97 3.27 -2.91
N LYS A 118 -11.11 2.28 -3.17
CA LYS A 118 -11.38 0.85 -2.98
C LYS A 118 -12.61 0.35 -3.75
N SER A 119 -12.93 1.01 -4.88
CA SER A 119 -14.03 0.64 -5.75
C SER A 119 -13.60 -0.45 -6.73
N PRO A 120 -14.18 -1.65 -6.72
CA PRO A 120 -13.87 -2.68 -7.70
C PRO A 120 -14.05 -2.17 -9.14
N LEU A 121 -13.17 -2.56 -10.06
CA LEU A 121 -13.16 -2.04 -11.45
C LEU A 121 -14.51 -2.22 -12.17
N ASN A 122 -15.29 -3.27 -11.85
CA ASN A 122 -16.63 -3.44 -12.40
C ASN A 122 -17.60 -2.34 -11.94
N ARG A 123 -17.47 -1.86 -10.69
CA ARG A 123 -18.27 -0.72 -10.18
C ARG A 123 -17.79 0.60 -10.79
N VAL A 124 -16.46 0.75 -10.96
CA VAL A 124 -15.89 1.89 -11.67
C VAL A 124 -16.44 1.97 -13.09
N ALA A 125 -16.48 0.85 -13.84
CA ALA A 125 -17.07 0.81 -15.18
C ALA A 125 -18.56 1.23 -15.18
N THR A 126 -19.33 0.79 -14.19
CA THR A 126 -20.74 1.16 -14.05
C THR A 126 -20.91 2.66 -13.78
N SER A 127 -20.13 3.21 -12.85
CA SER A 127 -20.17 4.64 -12.53
C SER A 127 -19.75 5.50 -13.73
N LEU A 128 -18.71 5.10 -14.46
CA LEU A 128 -18.29 5.82 -15.68
C LEU A 128 -19.39 5.83 -16.76
N ALA A 129 -20.15 4.73 -16.88
CA ALA A 129 -21.26 4.64 -17.83
C ALA A 129 -22.39 5.63 -17.51
N GLU A 130 -22.62 5.97 -16.25
CA GLU A 130 -23.56 7.00 -15.81
C GLU A 130 -23.18 8.40 -16.34
N TYR A 131 -21.88 8.66 -16.50
CA TYR A 131 -21.35 9.87 -17.14
C TYR A 131 -21.23 9.77 -18.66
N GLY A 132 -21.73 8.69 -19.28
CA GLY A 132 -21.66 8.48 -20.73
C GLY A 132 -20.32 7.93 -21.26
N ILE A 133 -19.41 7.49 -20.37
CA ILE A 133 -18.15 6.84 -20.72
C ILE A 133 -18.37 5.33 -20.71
N ARG A 134 -18.59 4.73 -21.89
CA ARG A 134 -18.90 3.32 -22.03
C ARG A 134 -17.65 2.49 -22.32
N LEU A 135 -17.07 1.91 -21.28
CA LEU A 135 -15.96 0.95 -21.38
C LEU A 135 -16.47 -0.46 -21.04
N SER A 136 -16.21 -1.44 -21.90
CA SER A 136 -16.46 -2.83 -21.54
C SER A 136 -15.51 -3.25 -20.41
N ARG A 137 -15.94 -4.21 -19.58
CA ARG A 137 -15.09 -4.73 -18.50
C ARG A 137 -13.75 -5.23 -19.03
N GLN A 138 -13.75 -5.95 -20.17
CA GLN A 138 -12.52 -6.46 -20.77
C GLN A 138 -11.57 -5.33 -21.20
N GLN A 139 -12.09 -4.27 -21.84
CA GLN A 139 -11.28 -3.09 -22.19
C GLN A 139 -10.69 -2.42 -20.95
N LEU A 140 -11.49 -2.27 -19.89
CA LEU A 140 -11.03 -1.65 -18.65
C LEU A 140 -9.89 -2.46 -18.01
N TYR A 141 -10.07 -3.77 -17.82
CA TYR A 141 -9.03 -4.63 -17.26
C TYR A 141 -7.78 -4.69 -18.14
N LYS A 142 -7.95 -4.74 -19.46
CA LYS A 142 -6.83 -4.71 -20.41
C LYS A 142 -6.06 -3.39 -20.31
N ASN A 143 -6.74 -2.25 -20.31
CA ASN A 143 -6.11 -0.93 -20.24
C ASN A 143 -5.37 -0.74 -18.91
N VAL A 144 -5.96 -1.16 -17.79
CA VAL A 144 -5.32 -1.16 -16.46
C VAL A 144 -4.07 -2.06 -16.46
N GLY A 145 -4.14 -3.24 -17.07
CA GLY A 145 -2.99 -4.15 -17.19
C GLY A 145 -1.84 -3.56 -17.98
N ILE A 146 -2.12 -2.99 -19.17
CA ILE A 146 -1.09 -2.32 -19.99
C ILE A 146 -0.49 -1.12 -19.24
N THR A 147 -1.32 -0.37 -18.52
CA THR A 147 -0.82 0.76 -17.70
C THR A 147 0.09 0.27 -16.58
N ALA A 148 -0.23 -0.84 -15.92
CA ALA A 148 0.62 -1.45 -14.91
C ALA A 148 1.98 -1.87 -15.51
N ASP A 149 1.97 -2.54 -16.67
CA ASP A 149 3.19 -2.95 -17.35
C ASP A 149 4.05 -1.75 -17.79
N MET A 150 3.44 -0.66 -18.22
CA MET A 150 4.12 0.59 -18.56
C MET A 150 4.74 1.28 -17.32
N LEU A 151 4.12 1.17 -16.15
CA LEU A 151 4.62 1.75 -14.90
C LEU A 151 5.62 0.82 -14.16
N MET A 152 5.84 -0.39 -14.65
CA MET A 152 6.78 -1.35 -14.04
C MET A 152 8.21 -0.80 -13.88
N PRO A 153 8.78 0.00 -14.82
CA PRO A 153 10.10 0.61 -14.63
C PRO A 153 10.19 1.46 -13.35
N ILE A 154 9.12 2.22 -13.03
CA ILE A 154 9.04 3.01 -11.80
C ILE A 154 9.05 2.09 -10.58
N PHE A 155 8.28 1.01 -10.60
CA PHE A 155 8.26 0.03 -9.52
C PHE A 155 9.65 -0.62 -9.33
N LYS A 156 10.31 -1.01 -10.42
CA LYS A 156 11.67 -1.56 -10.38
C LYS A 156 12.69 -0.56 -9.84
N ARG A 157 12.55 0.71 -10.17
CA ARG A 157 13.39 1.75 -9.59
C ARG A 157 13.13 1.95 -8.09
N MET A 158 11.89 1.82 -7.63
CA MET A 158 11.58 1.82 -6.20
C MET A 158 12.19 0.62 -5.48
N GLU A 159 12.19 -0.58 -6.09
CA GLU A 159 12.87 -1.77 -5.54
C GLU A 159 14.37 -1.52 -5.33
N TYR A 160 15.04 -0.84 -6.26
CA TYR A 160 16.45 -0.48 -6.12
C TYR A 160 16.72 0.30 -4.82
N TYR A 161 15.79 1.12 -4.36
CA TYR A 161 15.94 1.89 -3.12
C TYR A 161 15.81 1.07 -1.82
N ILE A 162 15.52 -0.24 -1.89
CA ILE A 162 15.60 -1.15 -0.74
C ILE A 162 17.00 -1.09 -0.09
N GLN A 163 18.06 -0.99 -0.91
CA GLN A 163 19.43 -0.88 -0.42
C GLN A 163 19.72 0.41 0.36
N GLU A 164 18.89 1.44 0.20
CA GLU A 164 19.07 2.71 0.92
C GLU A 164 18.36 2.69 2.29
N GLU A 165 17.49 1.72 2.52
CA GLU A 165 16.72 1.61 3.75
C GLU A 165 17.58 1.05 4.89
N VAL A 166 17.52 1.73 6.03
CA VAL A 166 18.18 1.28 7.27
C VAL A 166 17.25 0.48 8.15
N ARG A 167 15.95 0.60 7.91
CA ARG A 167 14.90 -0.14 8.60
C ARG A 167 13.83 -0.58 7.62
N LEU A 168 13.52 -1.86 7.65
CA LEU A 168 12.45 -2.46 6.85
C LEU A 168 11.50 -3.24 7.74
N LEU A 169 10.23 -3.09 7.48
CA LEU A 169 9.15 -3.78 8.17
C LEU A 169 8.45 -4.69 7.16
N LEU A 170 8.35 -5.96 7.48
CA LEU A 170 7.73 -6.96 6.61
C LEU A 170 6.54 -7.59 7.30
N ASP A 171 5.47 -7.71 6.54
CA ASP A 171 4.27 -8.45 6.95
C ASP A 171 3.58 -9.02 5.72
N GLU A 172 2.64 -9.94 5.90
CA GLU A 172 1.83 -10.45 4.81
C GLU A 172 0.35 -10.46 5.18
N THR A 173 -0.49 -10.37 4.13
CA THR A 173 -1.93 -10.61 4.27
C THR A 173 -2.41 -11.57 3.21
N TYR A 174 -3.41 -12.39 3.53
CA TYR A 174 -3.99 -13.28 2.54
C TYR A 174 -4.86 -12.52 1.53
N PHE A 175 -4.90 -13.06 0.31
CA PHE A 175 -5.75 -12.59 -0.76
C PHE A 175 -6.36 -13.79 -1.50
N SER A 176 -7.50 -13.61 -2.16
CA SER A 176 -8.10 -14.70 -2.94
C SER A 176 -7.77 -14.55 -4.42
N CYS A 177 -7.15 -15.58 -5.01
CA CYS A 177 -6.85 -15.67 -6.43
C CYS A 177 -7.48 -16.93 -7.04
N ARG A 178 -8.42 -16.77 -7.97
CA ARG A 178 -9.13 -17.89 -8.61
C ARG A 178 -8.25 -18.72 -9.51
N GLU A 179 -7.25 -18.11 -10.15
CA GLU A 179 -6.30 -18.81 -11.01
C GLU A 179 -5.50 -19.85 -10.25
N LYS A 180 -5.12 -19.58 -8.99
CA LYS A 180 -4.48 -20.56 -8.12
C LYS A 180 -5.27 -21.87 -8.05
N LEU A 181 -6.57 -21.78 -7.83
CA LEU A 181 -7.43 -22.97 -7.77
C LEU A 181 -7.48 -23.69 -9.12
N ARG A 182 -7.55 -22.95 -10.24
CA ARG A 182 -7.50 -23.51 -11.60
C ARG A 182 -6.20 -24.25 -11.86
N LEU A 183 -5.05 -23.65 -11.52
CA LEU A 183 -3.73 -24.28 -11.64
C LEU A 183 -3.60 -25.56 -10.80
N CYS A 184 -4.25 -25.63 -9.64
CA CYS A 184 -4.25 -26.81 -8.80
C CYS A 184 -5.13 -27.95 -9.34
N ILE A 185 -6.26 -27.62 -10.00
CA ILE A 185 -7.23 -28.60 -10.52
C ILE A 185 -6.83 -29.08 -11.91
N SER A 186 -6.35 -28.16 -12.76
CA SER A 186 -5.97 -28.41 -14.16
C SER A 186 -4.63 -27.74 -14.46
N PRO A 187 -3.50 -28.33 -14.04
CA PRO A 187 -2.19 -27.79 -14.37
C PRO A 187 -1.96 -27.75 -15.88
N PRO A 188 -1.13 -26.83 -16.38
CA PRO A 188 -0.73 -26.76 -17.79
C PRO A 188 -0.18 -28.09 -18.31
N GLU A 189 -0.35 -28.34 -19.60
CA GLU A 189 0.05 -29.65 -20.20
C GLU A 189 1.56 -29.91 -20.17
N ASP A 190 2.35 -28.86 -20.24
CA ASP A 190 3.81 -28.91 -20.13
C ASP A 190 4.30 -29.30 -18.73
N GLU A 191 3.44 -29.16 -17.70
CA GLU A 191 3.72 -29.60 -16.33
C GLU A 191 3.09 -30.97 -16.00
N LYS A 192 2.19 -31.47 -16.85
CA LYS A 192 1.61 -32.80 -16.70
C LYS A 192 2.66 -33.87 -17.02
N GLY A 193 3.17 -34.51 -15.99
CA GLY A 193 4.14 -35.63 -16.14
C GLY A 193 5.56 -35.30 -15.74
N LYS A 194 5.90 -34.06 -15.42
CA LYS A 194 7.18 -33.77 -14.77
C LYS A 194 7.12 -34.22 -13.31
N SER A 195 7.96 -35.20 -12.94
CA SER A 195 8.18 -35.51 -11.53
C SER A 195 8.67 -34.21 -10.87
N LYS A 196 7.99 -33.80 -9.79
CA LYS A 196 8.36 -32.57 -9.05
C LYS A 196 9.84 -32.67 -8.67
N ALA A 197 10.64 -31.68 -9.09
CA ALA A 197 12.00 -31.57 -8.65
C ALA A 197 12.03 -31.53 -7.12
N LYS A 198 13.05 -32.18 -6.52
CA LYS A 198 13.20 -32.26 -5.05
C LYS A 198 13.23 -30.83 -4.50
N GLY A 199 12.15 -30.36 -3.83
CA GLY A 199 12.02 -28.98 -3.32
C GLY A 199 10.85 -28.17 -3.88
N GLN A 200 10.22 -28.58 -4.97
CA GLN A 200 9.04 -27.91 -5.52
C GLN A 200 7.80 -28.20 -4.64
N ARG A 201 7.27 -27.17 -3.99
CA ARG A 201 6.05 -27.28 -3.16
C ARG A 201 4.82 -27.44 -4.05
N SER A 202 3.91 -28.34 -3.68
CA SER A 202 2.60 -28.40 -4.31
C SER A 202 1.73 -27.27 -3.82
N LEU A 203 1.15 -26.50 -4.76
CA LEU A 203 0.15 -25.49 -4.44
C LEU A 203 -1.00 -26.12 -3.64
N SER A 204 -1.45 -25.47 -2.60
CA SER A 204 -2.61 -25.89 -1.82
C SER A 204 -3.88 -25.74 -2.67
N LYS A 205 -4.79 -26.72 -2.60
CA LYS A 205 -6.11 -26.68 -3.27
C LYS A 205 -7.03 -25.63 -2.63
N SER A 206 -6.65 -24.34 -2.76
CA SER A 206 -7.43 -23.22 -2.24
C SER A 206 -7.21 -21.98 -3.11
N MET A 207 -8.13 -21.03 -3.07
CA MET A 207 -7.94 -19.73 -3.71
C MET A 207 -7.04 -18.78 -2.90
N ARG A 208 -6.57 -19.19 -1.71
CA ARG A 208 -5.79 -18.32 -0.83
C ARG A 208 -4.38 -18.13 -1.37
N SER A 209 -4.08 -16.92 -1.75
CA SER A 209 -2.77 -16.40 -2.09
C SER A 209 -2.36 -15.32 -1.08
N TYR A 210 -1.24 -14.65 -1.26
CA TYR A 210 -0.72 -13.70 -0.26
C TYR A 210 -0.15 -12.46 -0.93
N PHE A 211 -0.36 -11.32 -0.27
CA PHE A 211 0.41 -10.12 -0.51
C PHE A 211 1.47 -9.99 0.57
N TYR A 212 2.70 -9.75 0.15
CA TYR A 212 3.84 -9.42 1.00
C TYR A 212 4.11 -7.93 0.89
N GLY A 213 4.22 -7.23 2.01
CA GLY A 213 4.57 -5.82 2.07
C GLY A 213 5.96 -5.64 2.66
N ILE A 214 6.76 -4.81 2.00
CA ILE A 214 8.06 -4.34 2.47
C ILE A 214 7.95 -2.84 2.63
N VAL A 215 8.07 -2.36 3.86
CA VAL A 215 7.85 -0.95 4.21
C VAL A 215 9.10 -0.40 4.87
N GLY A 216 9.70 0.59 4.24
CA GLY A 216 10.80 1.38 4.76
C GLY A 216 10.39 2.82 5.08
N ASP A 217 11.35 3.71 5.17
CA ASP A 217 11.10 5.15 5.35
C ASP A 217 10.84 5.86 4.01
N LEU A 218 11.46 5.41 2.91
CA LEU A 218 11.25 5.94 1.56
C LEU A 218 10.18 5.18 0.79
N ILE A 219 10.11 3.86 0.94
CA ILE A 219 9.33 2.96 0.09
C ILE A 219 8.26 2.19 0.86
N CYS A 220 7.20 1.84 0.12
CA CYS A 220 6.19 0.88 0.55
C CYS A 220 5.85 -0.01 -0.64
N LEU A 221 6.39 -1.22 -0.68
CA LEU A 221 6.29 -2.15 -1.80
C LEU A 221 5.42 -3.34 -1.44
N TYR A 222 4.60 -3.78 -2.38
CA TYR A 222 3.78 -4.98 -2.24
C TYR A 222 4.05 -5.93 -3.38
N TYR A 223 4.06 -7.22 -3.04
CA TYR A 223 4.26 -8.33 -3.99
C TYR A 223 3.15 -9.35 -3.79
N HIS A 224 2.74 -9.98 -4.86
CA HIS A 224 1.76 -11.06 -4.81
C HIS A 224 2.43 -12.40 -5.07
N ASP A 225 2.06 -13.40 -4.28
CA ASP A 225 2.44 -14.81 -4.53
C ASP A 225 1.30 -15.77 -4.22
N LEU A 226 1.35 -16.94 -4.84
CA LEU A 226 0.31 -17.96 -4.72
C LEU A 226 0.31 -18.66 -3.37
N ASP A 227 1.46 -18.77 -2.70
CA ASP A 227 1.58 -19.46 -1.42
C ASP A 227 2.20 -18.58 -0.33
N ARG A 228 1.92 -18.90 0.93
CA ARG A 228 2.61 -18.32 2.06
C ARG A 228 4.00 -18.93 2.15
N ASN A 229 4.98 -18.19 1.62
CA ASN A 229 6.38 -18.61 1.59
C ASN A 229 7.28 -17.53 2.19
N SER A 230 8.00 -17.90 3.25
CA SER A 230 8.90 -17.01 3.96
C SER A 230 10.20 -16.69 3.19
N ASP A 231 10.49 -17.44 2.10
CA ASP A 231 11.69 -17.19 1.30
C ASP A 231 11.49 -16.03 0.32
N ILE A 232 10.23 -15.75 -0.09
CA ILE A 232 9.92 -14.66 -1.04
C ILE A 232 10.43 -13.30 -0.57
N PRO A 233 10.08 -12.77 0.62
CA PRO A 233 10.62 -11.49 1.07
C PRO A 233 12.14 -11.53 1.24
N LYS A 234 12.71 -12.67 1.66
CA LYS A 234 14.15 -12.85 1.75
C LYS A 234 14.83 -12.70 0.40
N ASP A 235 14.32 -13.39 -0.64
CA ASP A 235 14.87 -13.33 -1.98
C ASP A 235 14.78 -11.92 -2.57
N ILE A 236 13.69 -11.18 -2.29
CA ILE A 236 13.53 -9.78 -2.68
C ILE A 236 14.59 -8.90 -2.00
N LEU A 237 14.82 -9.06 -0.69
CA LEU A 237 15.82 -8.29 0.04
C LEU A 237 17.24 -8.57 -0.46
N ILE A 238 17.56 -9.84 -0.73
CA ILE A 238 18.88 -10.25 -1.24
C ILE A 238 19.10 -9.71 -2.65
N SER A 239 18.14 -9.88 -3.55
CA SER A 239 18.29 -9.45 -4.95
C SER A 239 18.36 -7.93 -5.10
N ASN A 240 17.89 -7.18 -4.11
CA ASN A 240 17.98 -5.73 -4.07
C ASN A 240 19.09 -5.22 -3.12
N ASN A 241 20.06 -6.05 -2.76
CA ASN A 241 21.25 -5.68 -2.00
C ASN A 241 20.94 -4.93 -0.70
N VAL A 242 19.99 -5.44 0.10
CA VAL A 242 19.71 -4.85 1.41
C VAL A 242 21.01 -4.71 2.22
N ARG A 243 21.16 -3.60 2.94
CA ARG A 243 22.38 -3.31 3.72
C ARG A 243 22.57 -4.32 4.84
N ASP A 244 23.84 -4.75 5.07
CA ASP A 244 24.21 -5.69 6.14
C ASP A 244 23.81 -5.20 7.54
N ASN A 245 23.77 -3.89 7.76
CA ASN A 245 23.38 -3.28 9.03
C ASN A 245 21.91 -2.85 9.10
N ALA A 246 21.12 -3.11 8.05
CA ALA A 246 19.70 -2.82 8.06
C ALA A 246 18.99 -3.64 9.15
N PHE A 247 18.00 -3.04 9.79
CA PHE A 247 17.13 -3.72 10.74
C PHE A 247 15.83 -4.13 10.05
N VAL A 248 15.64 -5.44 9.91
CA VAL A 248 14.46 -6.03 9.28
C VAL A 248 13.55 -6.60 10.37
N GLU A 249 12.37 -6.02 10.54
CA GLU A 249 11.37 -6.45 11.53
C GLU A 249 10.26 -7.25 10.85
N THR A 250 9.92 -8.41 11.43
CA THR A 250 8.86 -9.29 10.92
C THR A 250 8.02 -9.85 12.05
N ASP A 251 6.99 -10.65 11.69
CA ASP A 251 6.42 -11.60 12.65
C ASP A 251 7.36 -12.80 12.89
N GLY A 252 7.03 -13.66 13.85
CA GLY A 252 7.84 -14.85 14.17
C GLY A 252 7.85 -15.94 13.08
N PHE A 253 7.04 -15.81 12.02
CA PHE A 253 6.97 -16.76 10.92
C PHE A 253 8.27 -16.84 10.12
N TYR A 254 8.94 -15.70 9.91
CA TYR A 254 10.15 -15.58 9.10
C TYR A 254 11.44 -15.99 9.82
N ARG A 255 11.37 -16.28 11.12
CA ARG A 255 12.54 -16.55 11.97
C ARG A 255 13.55 -17.55 11.36
N LYS A 256 13.06 -18.62 10.73
CA LYS A 256 13.93 -19.68 10.18
C LYS A 256 14.50 -19.33 8.82
N SER A 257 13.73 -18.63 7.99
CA SER A 257 14.11 -18.31 6.60
C SER A 257 15.18 -17.25 6.52
N PHE A 258 15.24 -16.35 7.50
CA PHE A 258 16.22 -15.25 7.51
C PHE A 258 17.55 -15.66 8.17
N ASN A 259 17.65 -16.86 8.72
CA ASN A 259 18.94 -17.42 9.13
C ASN A 259 19.58 -18.10 7.90
N LEU A 260 20.66 -17.55 7.39
CA LEU A 260 21.47 -18.18 6.35
C LEU A 260 22.53 -19.07 6.98
N SER A 261 22.64 -20.31 6.51
CA SER A 261 23.88 -21.08 6.66
C SER A 261 24.76 -20.74 5.47
N THR A 262 25.82 -19.98 5.68
CA THR A 262 26.88 -19.83 4.70
C THR A 262 27.92 -20.93 4.97
N ASN A 263 28.15 -21.80 4.00
CA ASN A 263 29.08 -22.93 3.95
C ASN A 263 28.63 -24.20 4.68
N GLU A 264 28.54 -25.27 3.89
CA GLU A 264 28.31 -26.65 4.35
C GLU A 264 29.42 -27.16 5.31
N ASN A 265 30.52 -26.42 5.45
CA ASN A 265 31.69 -26.79 6.27
C ASN A 265 31.93 -25.93 7.51
N ASP A 266 31.15 -24.85 7.69
CA ASP A 266 31.29 -23.96 8.84
C ASP A 266 29.94 -23.74 9.46
N ASN A 267 29.70 -24.23 10.68
CA ASN A 267 28.47 -24.10 11.43
C ASN A 267 28.15 -22.64 11.88
N THR A 268 28.85 -21.64 11.33
CA THR A 268 28.57 -20.24 11.60
C THR A 268 27.42 -19.75 10.73
N GLN A 269 26.27 -19.50 11.34
CA GLN A 269 25.16 -18.81 10.72
C GLN A 269 25.49 -17.33 10.61
N THR A 270 25.77 -16.84 9.41
CA THR A 270 25.95 -15.40 9.15
C THR A 270 24.59 -14.78 8.83
N GLU A 271 24.17 -13.77 9.57
CA GLU A 271 22.99 -13.00 9.25
C GLU A 271 23.33 -11.99 8.14
N LEU A 272 22.50 -11.93 7.09
CA LEU A 272 22.65 -10.92 6.01
C LEU A 272 22.30 -9.52 6.49
N PHE A 273 21.44 -9.41 7.47
CA PHE A 273 20.95 -8.17 8.07
C PHE A 273 20.47 -8.46 9.50
N LYS A 274 20.33 -7.43 10.31
CA LYS A 274 19.81 -7.62 11.68
C LYS A 274 18.31 -7.91 11.64
N HIS A 275 17.92 -9.14 12.00
CA HIS A 275 16.52 -9.55 12.01
C HIS A 275 15.91 -9.48 13.39
N GLY A 276 14.85 -8.68 13.54
CA GLY A 276 14.03 -8.55 14.75
C GLY A 276 12.61 -9.11 14.57
N VAL A 277 12.00 -9.52 15.69
CA VAL A 277 10.59 -9.94 15.74
C VAL A 277 9.76 -8.90 16.51
N CYS A 278 8.57 -8.61 15.99
CA CYS A 278 7.69 -7.56 16.48
C CYS A 278 7.05 -7.89 17.82
N TYR A 279 7.17 -6.97 18.80
CA TYR A 279 6.51 -7.09 20.12
C TYR A 279 5.00 -6.91 20.07
N VAL A 280 4.44 -6.23 19.05
CA VAL A 280 2.97 -6.14 18.89
C VAL A 280 2.39 -7.51 18.64
N HIS A 281 3.05 -8.35 17.83
CA HIS A 281 2.64 -9.74 17.63
C HIS A 281 2.77 -10.57 18.90
N LEU A 282 3.86 -10.44 19.66
CA LEU A 282 4.00 -11.09 20.95
C LEU A 282 2.85 -10.70 21.89
N LYS A 283 2.60 -9.39 22.06
CA LYS A 283 1.53 -8.89 22.93
C LYS A 283 0.16 -9.42 22.51
N ARG A 284 -0.12 -9.51 21.20
CA ARG A 284 -1.39 -9.99 20.64
C ARG A 284 -1.70 -11.42 21.07
N TYR A 285 -0.71 -12.31 21.18
CA TYR A 285 -0.91 -13.67 21.68
C TYR A 285 -1.48 -13.69 23.11
N PHE A 286 -1.05 -12.77 23.97
CA PHE A 286 -1.57 -12.65 25.34
C PHE A 286 -2.87 -11.85 25.39
N CYS A 287 -3.03 -10.78 24.61
CA CYS A 287 -4.27 -10.00 24.55
C CYS A 287 -5.48 -10.82 24.10
N VAL A 288 -5.28 -11.81 23.21
CA VAL A 288 -6.35 -12.71 22.77
C VAL A 288 -6.95 -13.49 23.96
N LEU A 289 -6.15 -13.85 24.96
CA LEU A 289 -6.61 -14.50 26.19
C LEU A 289 -7.47 -13.57 27.04
N LEU A 290 -7.10 -12.30 27.14
CA LEU A 290 -7.87 -11.28 27.85
C LEU A 290 -9.23 -11.02 27.18
N ASN A 291 -9.28 -11.01 25.84
CA ASN A 291 -10.52 -10.85 25.08
C ASN A 291 -11.48 -12.04 25.23
N TYR A 292 -10.95 -13.24 25.51
CA TYR A 292 -11.78 -14.41 25.81
C TYR A 292 -12.30 -14.41 27.26
N ALA A 293 -11.65 -13.68 28.16
CA ALA A 293 -12.03 -13.61 29.55
C ALA A 293 -13.16 -12.59 29.83
N THR A 294 -13.38 -11.65 28.93
CA THR A 294 -14.40 -10.62 29.06
C THR A 294 -15.27 -10.52 27.82
N LYS A 295 -16.56 -10.25 27.99
CA LYS A 295 -17.46 -9.88 26.90
C LYS A 295 -17.20 -8.44 26.45
N THR A 296 -17.78 -8.04 25.31
CA THR A 296 -17.68 -6.68 24.73
C THR A 296 -18.13 -5.57 25.68
N ASP A 297 -19.00 -5.88 26.63
CA ASP A 297 -19.50 -4.95 27.67
C ASP A 297 -18.61 -4.91 28.93
N GLY A 298 -17.46 -5.61 28.90
CA GLY A 298 -16.53 -5.69 30.03
C GLY A 298 -16.92 -6.72 31.11
N THR A 299 -18.06 -7.44 30.96
CA THR A 299 -18.45 -8.47 31.92
C THR A 299 -17.58 -9.71 31.76
N PRO A 300 -17.12 -10.34 32.86
CA PRO A 300 -16.41 -11.61 32.84
C PRO A 300 -17.20 -12.71 32.15
N ILE A 301 -16.53 -13.57 31.38
CA ILE A 301 -17.14 -14.79 30.84
C ILE A 301 -17.10 -15.83 31.92
N ALA A 302 -18.27 -16.33 32.36
CA ALA A 302 -18.41 -17.24 33.49
C ALA A 302 -17.53 -18.51 33.39
N GLU A 303 -17.30 -19.01 32.18
CA GLU A 303 -16.43 -20.16 31.91
C GLU A 303 -14.97 -19.95 32.32
N PHE A 304 -14.50 -18.71 32.40
CA PHE A 304 -13.16 -18.36 32.82
C PHE A 304 -13.07 -18.09 34.34
N ILE A 305 -14.17 -17.73 34.99
CA ILE A 305 -14.22 -17.48 36.43
C ILE A 305 -14.21 -18.81 37.20
N GLU A 306 -14.81 -19.86 36.65
CA GLU A 306 -14.96 -21.17 37.29
C GLU A 306 -13.88 -22.19 36.93
N CYS A 307 -13.03 -21.89 35.93
CA CYS A 307 -12.02 -22.83 35.47
C CYS A 307 -10.61 -22.45 35.92
N LYS A 308 -9.71 -23.44 35.94
CA LYS A 308 -8.27 -23.30 36.23
C LYS A 308 -7.48 -22.39 35.28
N TRP A 309 -8.16 -21.64 34.40
CA TRP A 309 -7.60 -20.66 33.47
C TRP A 309 -7.42 -19.26 34.07
N GLU A 310 -7.93 -19.01 35.27
CA GLU A 310 -7.83 -17.72 35.94
C GLU A 310 -6.37 -17.23 36.02
N GLN A 311 -5.47 -18.15 36.40
CA GLN A 311 -4.04 -17.84 36.45
C GLN A 311 -3.44 -17.51 35.07
N ASP A 312 -3.94 -18.12 33.97
CA ASP A 312 -3.50 -17.76 32.60
C ASP A 312 -3.89 -16.33 32.25
N ILE A 313 -5.06 -15.89 32.72
CA ILE A 313 -5.58 -14.53 32.52
C ILE A 313 -4.72 -13.51 33.29
N GLU A 314 -4.45 -13.80 34.58
CA GLU A 314 -3.63 -12.94 35.44
C GLU A 314 -2.21 -12.80 34.91
N ASP A 315 -1.57 -13.91 34.51
CA ASP A 315 -0.24 -13.91 33.91
C ASP A 315 -0.22 -13.17 32.57
N SER A 316 -1.23 -13.36 31.73
CA SER A 316 -1.37 -12.66 30.45
C SER A 316 -1.50 -11.16 30.65
N LYS A 317 -2.30 -10.73 31.64
CA LYS A 317 -2.45 -9.30 31.99
C LYS A 317 -1.12 -8.73 32.46
N ARG A 318 -0.45 -9.39 33.41
CA ARG A 318 0.86 -8.97 33.91
C ARG A 318 1.90 -8.82 32.81
N ILE A 319 2.00 -9.79 31.89
CA ILE A 319 2.92 -9.76 30.75
C ILE A 319 2.54 -8.62 29.81
N CYS A 320 1.26 -8.43 29.48
CA CYS A 320 0.79 -7.34 28.63
C CYS A 320 1.10 -5.96 29.22
N ASP A 321 0.95 -5.79 30.54
CA ASP A 321 1.24 -4.54 31.26
C ASP A 321 2.75 -4.23 31.22
N LYS A 322 3.61 -5.23 31.46
CA LYS A 322 5.08 -5.10 31.35
C LYS A 322 5.50 -4.75 29.92
N ILE A 323 4.95 -5.40 28.90
CA ILE A 323 5.21 -5.08 27.48
C ILE A 323 4.77 -3.64 27.18
N SER A 324 3.61 -3.21 27.70
CA SER A 324 3.11 -1.84 27.51
C SER A 324 4.04 -0.80 28.14
N ASN A 325 4.57 -1.07 29.34
CA ASN A 325 5.55 -0.23 29.98
C ASN A 325 6.86 -0.15 29.16
N ALA A 326 7.36 -1.28 28.66
CA ALA A 326 8.52 -1.31 27.80
C ALA A 326 8.31 -0.50 26.51
N PHE A 327 7.12 -0.57 25.88
CA PHE A 327 6.76 0.31 24.75
C PHE A 327 6.84 1.80 25.12
N HIS A 328 6.31 2.16 26.29
CA HIS A 328 6.35 3.56 26.76
C HIS A 328 7.79 4.06 26.92
N VAL A 329 8.66 3.27 27.55
CA VAL A 329 10.09 3.59 27.73
C VAL A 329 10.80 3.68 26.38
N CYS A 330 10.57 2.71 25.46
CA CYS A 330 11.14 2.73 24.12
C CYS A 330 10.76 4.01 23.35
N ASN A 331 9.50 4.40 23.38
CA ASN A 331 9.02 5.62 22.72
C ASN A 331 9.63 6.88 23.35
N LYS A 332 9.83 6.90 24.68
CA LYS A 332 10.47 8.01 25.38
C LYS A 332 11.94 8.15 24.98
N ILE A 333 12.68 7.03 24.89
CA ILE A 333 14.07 7.00 24.41
C ILE A 333 14.13 7.55 22.97
N THR A 334 13.28 7.04 22.07
CA THR A 334 13.23 7.48 20.67
C THR A 334 13.01 8.99 20.59
N LYS A 335 12.03 9.52 21.31
CA LYS A 335 11.74 10.96 21.33
C LYS A 335 12.93 11.79 21.82
N ARG A 336 13.61 11.38 22.89
CA ARG A 336 14.82 12.05 23.40
C ARG A 336 15.94 12.09 22.37
N CYS A 337 16.17 10.97 21.65
CA CYS A 337 17.19 10.92 20.60
C CYS A 337 16.77 11.69 19.33
N ASP A 338 15.48 11.88 19.10
CA ASP A 338 15.00 12.74 18.00
C ASP A 338 15.21 14.22 18.32
N GLU A 339 15.05 14.63 19.58
CA GLU A 339 15.27 15.97 20.09
C GLU A 339 16.78 16.28 20.24
N ASP A 340 17.58 15.30 20.63
CA ASP A 340 19.04 15.43 20.81
C ASP A 340 19.79 14.31 20.08
N LYS A 341 20.33 14.62 18.91
CA LYS A 341 21.06 13.67 18.06
C LYS A 341 22.44 13.28 18.59
N SER A 342 22.91 13.88 19.69
CA SER A 342 24.17 13.49 20.35
C SER A 342 24.03 12.26 21.25
N LEU A 343 22.79 11.87 21.59
CA LEU A 343 22.51 10.72 22.44
C LEU A 343 22.70 9.41 21.70
N ASP A 344 23.35 8.46 22.35
CA ASP A 344 23.46 7.10 21.85
C ASP A 344 22.21 6.29 22.21
N ILE A 345 21.36 6.07 21.21
CA ILE A 345 20.09 5.34 21.38
C ILE A 345 20.32 3.88 21.81
N VAL A 346 21.43 3.24 21.38
CA VAL A 346 21.74 1.85 21.77
C VAL A 346 22.13 1.82 23.25
N ALA A 347 22.98 2.73 23.70
CA ALA A 347 23.36 2.84 25.11
C ALA A 347 22.13 3.06 26.00
N LEU A 348 21.23 3.97 25.63
CA LEU A 348 19.97 4.23 26.36
C LEU A 348 19.04 3.02 26.39
N LYS A 349 18.94 2.28 25.30
CA LYS A 349 18.16 1.02 25.27
C LYS A 349 18.73 -0.03 26.22
N HIS A 350 20.06 -0.13 26.31
CA HIS A 350 20.71 -1.04 27.24
C HIS A 350 20.53 -0.62 28.69
N GLU A 351 20.58 0.66 28.98
CA GLU A 351 20.45 1.19 30.34
C GLU A 351 18.99 1.14 30.85
N GLU A 352 18.04 1.67 30.07
CA GLU A 352 16.67 1.90 30.55
C GLU A 352 15.69 0.79 30.11
N LEU A 353 15.90 0.15 28.95
CA LEU A 353 14.92 -0.77 28.36
C LEU A 353 15.30 -2.25 28.53
N ARG A 354 16.58 -2.60 28.42
CA ARG A 354 17.05 -4.00 28.58
C ARG A 354 16.61 -4.63 29.91
N PRO A 355 16.68 -3.95 31.08
CA PRO A 355 16.22 -4.54 32.33
C PRO A 355 14.74 -4.92 32.30
N LEU A 356 13.89 -4.08 31.70
CA LEU A 356 12.44 -4.36 31.55
C LEU A 356 12.18 -5.56 30.65
N ILE A 357 12.92 -5.67 29.56
CA ILE A 357 12.81 -6.80 28.62
C ILE A 357 13.27 -8.09 29.31
N ASP A 358 14.38 -8.06 30.05
CA ASP A 358 14.89 -9.22 30.76
C ASP A 358 13.95 -9.68 31.88
N GLU A 359 13.27 -8.75 32.57
CA GLU A 359 12.21 -9.05 33.54
C GLU A 359 11.02 -9.76 32.88
N ILE A 360 10.54 -9.28 31.71
CA ILE A 360 9.46 -9.94 30.95
C ILE A 360 9.84 -11.39 30.64
N PHE A 361 11.06 -11.61 30.12
CA PHE A 361 11.50 -12.97 29.77
C PHE A 361 11.81 -13.84 30.98
N THR A 362 12.16 -13.29 32.12
CA THR A 362 12.29 -14.03 33.39
C THR A 362 10.95 -14.56 33.84
N ASP A 363 9.89 -13.73 33.80
CA ASP A 363 8.52 -14.18 34.09
C ASP A 363 8.09 -15.28 33.12
N ILE A 364 8.29 -15.06 31.82
CA ILE A 364 7.90 -16.02 30.78
C ILE A 364 8.62 -17.37 30.96
N ARG A 365 9.92 -17.37 31.28
CA ARG A 365 10.68 -18.61 31.52
C ARG A 365 10.19 -19.32 32.78
N THR A 366 9.92 -18.60 33.85
CA THR A 366 9.35 -19.18 35.08
C THR A 366 8.02 -19.88 34.77
N ILE A 367 7.13 -19.22 34.05
CA ILE A 367 5.85 -19.80 33.62
C ILE A 367 6.09 -21.00 32.70
N TYR A 368 7.05 -20.87 31.74
CA TYR A 368 7.37 -21.99 30.84
C TYR A 368 7.82 -23.24 31.58
N ASP A 369 8.65 -23.12 32.62
CA ASP A 369 9.12 -24.20 33.43
C ASP A 369 7.99 -24.84 34.27
N ASP A 370 7.00 -24.05 34.69
CA ASP A 370 5.84 -24.56 35.43
C ASP A 370 4.85 -25.32 34.54
N ILE A 371 4.68 -24.93 33.29
CA ILE A 371 3.70 -25.56 32.36
C ILE A 371 4.31 -26.66 31.49
N ASN A 372 5.65 -26.73 31.35
CA ASN A 372 6.34 -27.79 30.64
C ASN A 372 7.07 -28.70 31.59
N CYS A 373 6.85 -30.01 31.41
CA CYS A 373 7.58 -31.03 32.15
C CYS A 373 8.59 -31.72 31.23
N LYS A 374 9.72 -32.18 31.78
CA LYS A 374 10.60 -33.12 31.10
C LYS A 374 9.86 -34.44 30.90
N LYS A 375 10.26 -35.21 29.90
CA LYS A 375 9.63 -36.50 29.59
C LYS A 375 9.61 -37.40 30.85
N GLY A 376 8.42 -37.68 31.40
CA GLY A 376 8.22 -38.50 32.64
C GLY A 376 7.86 -37.70 33.88
N GLU A 377 7.89 -36.35 33.85
CA GLU A 377 7.47 -35.51 35.00
C GLU A 377 6.09 -34.91 34.73
N LYS A 378 5.32 -34.67 35.81
CA LYS A 378 4.05 -33.93 35.71
C LYS A 378 4.33 -32.43 35.70
N ALA A 379 3.70 -31.70 34.78
CA ALA A 379 3.73 -30.24 34.82
C ALA A 379 3.24 -29.74 36.19
N ARG A 380 3.91 -28.77 36.80
CA ARG A 380 3.54 -28.14 38.06
C ARG A 380 2.18 -27.46 37.97
N ARG A 381 1.84 -26.98 36.76
CA ARG A 381 0.61 -26.26 36.49
C ARG A 381 -0.02 -26.68 35.17
N SER A 382 -1.35 -26.82 35.14
CA SER A 382 -2.14 -26.93 33.91
C SER A 382 -2.39 -25.54 33.32
N CYS A 383 -2.45 -25.42 31.99
CA CYS A 383 -2.77 -24.18 31.32
C CYS A 383 -3.57 -24.41 30.02
N SER A 384 -4.17 -23.35 29.49
CA SER A 384 -4.86 -23.37 28.20
C SER A 384 -3.91 -23.65 27.06
N LYS A 385 -4.41 -24.22 25.96
CA LYS A 385 -3.63 -24.40 24.75
C LYS A 385 -3.11 -23.04 24.21
N LYS A 386 -3.98 -22.01 24.19
CA LYS A 386 -3.63 -20.68 23.68
C LYS A 386 -2.54 -20.01 24.51
N PHE A 387 -2.63 -20.12 25.84
CA PHE A 387 -1.59 -19.59 26.73
C PHE A 387 -0.25 -20.31 26.51
N ARG A 388 -0.28 -21.63 26.41
CA ARG A 388 0.91 -22.42 26.08
C ARG A 388 1.53 -22.03 24.74
N ASP A 389 0.70 -21.78 23.74
CA ASP A 389 1.16 -21.33 22.43
C ASP A 389 1.78 -19.92 22.50
N ALA A 390 1.21 -19.00 23.30
CA ALA A 390 1.78 -17.68 23.56
C ALA A 390 3.16 -17.75 24.23
N ILE A 391 3.28 -18.53 25.30
CA ILE A 391 4.55 -18.75 26.02
C ILE A 391 5.60 -19.38 25.09
N LYS A 392 5.23 -20.41 24.31
CA LYS A 392 6.12 -21.04 23.33
C LYS A 392 6.56 -20.07 22.23
N TYR A 393 5.64 -19.22 21.76
CA TYR A 393 6.00 -18.18 20.79
C TYR A 393 7.06 -17.25 21.36
N ALA A 394 6.88 -16.76 22.59
CA ALA A 394 7.83 -15.88 23.27
C ALA A 394 9.21 -16.54 23.41
N ILE A 395 9.29 -17.73 23.99
CA ILE A 395 10.56 -18.46 24.19
C ILE A 395 11.26 -18.74 22.87
N ASN A 396 10.51 -19.20 21.87
CA ASN A 396 11.07 -19.53 20.56
C ASN A 396 11.63 -18.31 19.83
N ASN A 397 11.15 -17.10 20.11
CA ASN A 397 11.55 -15.87 19.45
C ASN A 397 12.39 -14.95 20.35
N GLU A 398 12.73 -15.34 21.59
CA GLU A 398 13.39 -14.47 22.57
C GLU A 398 14.64 -13.76 21.99
N ALA A 399 15.54 -14.51 21.35
CA ALA A 399 16.76 -13.94 20.77
C ALA A 399 16.43 -12.85 19.74
N LYS A 400 15.48 -13.13 18.83
CA LYS A 400 15.06 -12.18 17.79
C LYS A 400 14.23 -11.02 18.34
N LEU A 401 13.47 -11.22 19.40
CA LEU A 401 12.76 -10.16 20.13
C LEU A 401 13.74 -9.19 20.83
N LYS A 402 14.94 -9.64 21.20
CA LYS A 402 15.97 -8.81 21.83
C LYS A 402 16.89 -8.08 20.83
N THR A 403 16.92 -8.48 19.54
CA THR A 403 17.84 -7.92 18.54
C THR A 403 17.72 -6.39 18.37
N PHE A 404 16.51 -5.84 18.56
CA PHE A 404 16.26 -4.39 18.44
C PHE A 404 17.03 -3.56 19.48
N LEU A 405 17.42 -4.14 20.61
CA LEU A 405 18.22 -3.48 21.64
C LEU A 405 19.61 -3.10 21.13
N ASP A 406 20.17 -3.93 20.25
CA ASP A 406 21.52 -3.80 19.72
C ASP A 406 21.56 -3.10 18.35
N SER A 407 20.44 -2.49 17.92
CA SER A 407 20.35 -1.76 16.67
C SER A 407 19.87 -0.32 16.89
N PRO A 408 20.51 0.68 16.29
CA PRO A 408 20.02 2.07 16.37
C PRO A 408 18.66 2.24 15.67
N TYR A 409 18.35 1.38 14.70
CA TYR A 409 17.15 1.45 13.88
C TYR A 409 16.00 0.57 14.39
N GLY A 410 16.29 -0.39 15.27
CA GLY A 410 15.30 -1.31 15.83
C GLY A 410 14.34 -0.61 16.79
N LEU A 411 13.03 -0.84 16.64
CA LEU A 411 11.98 -0.38 17.56
C LEU A 411 11.13 -1.57 18.01
N MET A 412 10.41 -1.41 19.10
CA MET A 412 9.46 -2.42 19.58
C MET A 412 8.15 -2.46 18.79
N SER A 413 7.82 -1.38 18.06
CA SER A 413 6.50 -1.20 17.44
C SER A 413 6.57 -1.19 15.92
N SER A 414 5.79 -2.07 15.30
CA SER A 414 5.52 -2.08 13.87
C SER A 414 4.18 -1.44 13.50
N THR A 415 3.59 -0.61 14.37
CA THR A 415 2.26 0.02 14.16
C THR A 415 2.15 0.70 12.79
N LYS A 416 3.24 1.29 12.29
CA LYS A 416 3.31 1.89 10.95
C LYS A 416 3.00 0.88 9.83
N VAL A 417 3.35 -0.40 10.00
CA VAL A 417 3.08 -1.45 9.00
C VAL A 417 1.64 -1.89 9.04
N GLU A 418 1.09 -2.14 10.24
CA GLU A 418 -0.30 -2.56 10.38
C GLU A 418 -1.27 -1.55 9.75
N GLU A 419 -1.01 -0.25 9.90
CA GLU A 419 -1.79 0.80 9.24
C GLU A 419 -1.71 0.70 7.70
N LYS A 420 -0.55 0.34 7.15
CA LYS A 420 -0.37 0.18 5.69
C LYS A 420 -1.17 -1.01 5.15
N PHE A 421 -1.22 -2.12 5.89
CA PHE A 421 -2.01 -3.30 5.50
C PHE A 421 -3.51 -3.16 5.73
N ARG A 422 -3.94 -2.41 6.75
CA ARG A 422 -5.37 -2.24 7.08
C ARG A 422 -6.20 -1.77 5.88
N GLU A 423 -5.70 -0.83 5.10
CA GLU A 423 -6.41 -0.36 3.91
C GLU A 423 -6.45 -1.40 2.79
N LEU A 424 -5.42 -2.26 2.67
CA LEU A 424 -5.40 -3.38 1.73
C LEU A 424 -6.45 -4.43 2.12
N ASP A 425 -6.65 -4.67 3.42
CA ASP A 425 -7.70 -5.56 3.92
C ASP A 425 -9.11 -5.05 3.58
N ILE A 426 -9.33 -3.73 3.65
CA ILE A 426 -10.60 -3.12 3.22
C ILE A 426 -10.80 -3.33 1.71
N LEU A 427 -9.77 -3.10 0.90
CA LEU A 427 -9.82 -3.33 -0.54
C LEU A 427 -10.13 -4.80 -0.88
N ARG A 428 -9.46 -5.73 -0.21
CA ARG A 428 -9.71 -7.18 -0.31
C ARG A 428 -11.18 -7.53 -0.03
N ASN A 429 -11.74 -7.01 1.06
CA ASN A 429 -13.12 -7.28 1.43
C ASN A 429 -14.12 -6.76 0.38
N GLY A 430 -13.79 -5.67 -0.33
CA GLY A 430 -14.60 -5.12 -1.41
C GLY A 430 -14.49 -5.89 -2.73
N MET A 431 -13.36 -6.56 -3.00
CA MET A 431 -13.06 -7.20 -4.28
C MET A 431 -13.39 -8.70 -4.35
N LEU A 432 -13.57 -9.38 -3.23
CA LEU A 432 -13.77 -10.83 -3.10
C LEU A 432 -12.56 -11.66 -3.55
N ALA A 433 -12.10 -11.51 -4.80
CA ALA A 433 -10.96 -12.23 -5.38
C ALA A 433 -10.44 -11.54 -6.64
N SER A 434 -9.16 -11.77 -6.99
CA SER A 434 -8.67 -11.59 -8.35
C SER A 434 -8.96 -12.84 -9.19
N ASP A 435 -9.29 -12.66 -10.47
CA ASP A 435 -9.48 -13.79 -11.38
C ASP A 435 -8.15 -14.39 -11.83
N THR A 436 -7.08 -13.56 -11.91
CA THR A 436 -5.75 -13.95 -12.40
C THR A 436 -4.65 -13.50 -11.45
N CYS A 437 -3.50 -14.20 -11.49
CA CYS A 437 -2.28 -13.79 -10.77
C CYS A 437 -1.80 -12.42 -11.26
N LYS A 438 -1.78 -12.21 -12.58
CA LYS A 438 -1.42 -10.92 -13.18
C LYS A 438 -2.30 -9.77 -12.68
N GLY A 439 -3.61 -10.01 -12.49
CA GLY A 439 -4.51 -9.02 -11.89
C GLY A 439 -4.16 -8.67 -10.44
N ALA A 440 -3.72 -9.65 -9.66
CA ALA A 440 -3.25 -9.43 -8.29
C ALA A 440 -1.89 -8.72 -8.26
N GLU A 441 -0.97 -9.07 -9.17
CA GLU A 441 0.33 -8.36 -9.34
C GLU A 441 0.12 -6.89 -9.74
N ASN A 442 -0.77 -6.61 -10.68
CA ASN A 442 -1.13 -5.25 -11.06
C ASN A 442 -1.69 -4.46 -9.86
N LEU A 443 -2.51 -5.12 -9.02
CA LEU A 443 -3.00 -4.52 -7.78
C LEU A 443 -1.84 -4.20 -6.83
N ALA A 444 -0.90 -5.13 -6.66
CA ALA A 444 0.29 -4.94 -5.82
C ALA A 444 1.12 -3.73 -6.28
N LEU A 445 1.37 -3.61 -7.60
CA LEU A 445 2.08 -2.48 -8.21
C LEU A 445 1.37 -1.15 -7.90
N PHE A 446 0.11 -1.01 -8.27
CA PHE A 446 -0.62 0.25 -8.05
C PHE A 446 -0.76 0.59 -6.57
N TYR A 447 -0.90 -0.43 -5.72
CA TYR A 447 -0.98 -0.22 -4.28
C TYR A 447 0.38 0.23 -3.70
N SER A 448 1.50 -0.26 -4.24
CA SER A 448 2.85 0.20 -3.90
C SER A 448 3.05 1.67 -4.27
N LEU A 449 2.70 2.06 -5.50
CA LEU A 449 2.77 3.44 -5.95
C LEU A 449 1.89 4.35 -5.08
N TYR A 450 0.66 3.91 -4.77
CA TYR A 450 -0.26 4.66 -3.91
C TYR A 450 0.31 4.87 -2.50
N LYS A 451 0.77 3.80 -1.86
CA LYS A 451 1.25 3.89 -0.48
C LYS A 451 2.54 4.68 -0.37
N THR A 452 3.43 4.54 -1.33
CA THR A 452 4.66 5.34 -1.37
C THR A 452 4.34 6.82 -1.61
N ALA A 453 3.46 7.15 -2.57
CA ALA A 453 3.02 8.54 -2.78
C ALA A 453 2.36 9.13 -1.52
N GLN A 454 1.50 8.35 -0.83
CA GLN A 454 0.85 8.76 0.41
C GLN A 454 1.85 9.04 1.54
N MET A 455 2.91 8.22 1.66
CA MET A 455 3.98 8.42 2.67
C MET A 455 4.67 9.78 2.50
N HIS A 456 4.84 10.22 1.26
CA HIS A 456 5.48 11.49 0.92
C HIS A 456 4.49 12.66 0.73
N GLY A 457 3.24 12.48 1.13
CA GLY A 457 2.23 13.54 1.12
C GLY A 457 1.74 13.93 -0.28
N ILE A 458 1.96 13.09 -1.31
CA ILE A 458 1.57 13.39 -2.69
C ILE A 458 0.17 12.86 -2.96
N GLU A 459 -0.64 13.67 -3.61
CA GLU A 459 -1.97 13.26 -4.06
C GLU A 459 -1.83 12.22 -5.19
N PHE A 460 -2.47 11.05 -5.00
CA PHE A 460 -2.21 9.86 -5.82
C PHE A 460 -2.67 10.01 -7.27
N GLU A 461 -3.79 10.64 -7.54
CA GLU A 461 -4.28 10.83 -8.91
C GLU A 461 -3.35 11.75 -9.71
N THR A 462 -2.89 12.84 -9.10
CA THR A 462 -1.90 13.76 -9.69
C THR A 462 -0.56 13.06 -9.93
N TYR A 463 -0.13 12.23 -8.98
CA TYR A 463 1.07 11.40 -9.15
C TYR A 463 0.94 10.48 -10.37
N LEU A 464 -0.17 9.76 -10.49
CA LEU A 464 -0.43 8.87 -11.62
C LEU A 464 -0.48 9.61 -12.95
N GLN A 465 -1.14 10.77 -13.01
CA GLN A 465 -1.18 11.59 -14.22
C GLN A 465 0.23 11.93 -14.72
N LYS A 466 1.09 12.38 -13.82
CA LYS A 466 2.48 12.69 -14.14
C LYS A 466 3.27 11.45 -14.56
N ALA A 467 3.19 10.37 -13.77
CA ALA A 467 3.88 9.13 -14.04
C ALA A 467 3.47 8.53 -15.39
N ILE A 468 2.17 8.43 -15.68
CA ILE A 468 1.66 7.92 -16.96
C ILE A 468 2.08 8.83 -18.12
N THR A 469 2.04 10.16 -17.94
CA THR A 469 2.47 11.10 -18.99
C THR A 469 3.93 10.90 -19.36
N VAL A 470 4.84 10.91 -18.39
CA VAL A 470 6.27 10.73 -18.64
C VAL A 470 6.55 9.34 -19.23
N MET A 471 5.95 8.28 -18.67
CA MET A 471 6.15 6.94 -19.19
C MET A 471 5.56 6.74 -20.61
N THR A 472 4.57 7.54 -20.99
CA THR A 472 4.05 7.56 -22.37
C THR A 472 5.08 8.15 -23.34
N GLU A 473 5.85 9.14 -22.92
CA GLU A 473 6.91 9.75 -23.72
C GLU A 473 8.09 8.78 -23.96
N HIS A 474 8.25 7.78 -23.08
CA HIS A 474 9.31 6.76 -23.12
C HIS A 474 8.80 5.35 -23.49
N LEU A 475 7.64 5.25 -24.16
CA LEU A 475 7.02 3.95 -24.48
C LEU A 475 7.90 3.05 -25.40
N ASP A 476 8.67 3.62 -26.27
CA ASP A 476 9.61 2.94 -27.18
C ASP A 476 10.88 2.43 -26.49
N GLU A 477 11.15 2.95 -25.28
CA GLU A 477 12.23 2.47 -24.42
C GLU A 477 11.77 1.32 -23.50
N ILE A 478 10.50 0.91 -23.56
CA ILE A 478 9.95 -0.21 -22.79
C ILE A 478 9.74 -1.41 -23.69
N GLU A 479 10.35 -2.51 -23.36
CA GLU A 479 10.13 -3.80 -24.01
C GLU A 479 9.01 -4.55 -23.31
N PHE A 480 7.96 -4.89 -24.08
CA PHE A 480 6.80 -5.62 -23.58
C PHE A 480 6.79 -7.05 -24.09
N GLU A 481 6.34 -7.97 -23.28
CA GLU A 481 5.89 -9.28 -23.72
C GLU A 481 4.61 -9.12 -24.54
N LYS A 482 4.53 -9.87 -25.66
CA LYS A 482 3.37 -9.80 -26.56
C LYS A 482 2.92 -11.20 -26.94
N ASP A 483 1.60 -11.39 -27.05
CA ASP A 483 1.02 -12.61 -27.60
C ASP A 483 1.22 -12.69 -29.13
N HIS A 484 0.80 -13.81 -29.73
CA HIS A 484 0.87 -14.04 -31.17
C HIS A 484 0.10 -13.03 -32.03
N ARG A 485 -0.77 -12.21 -31.41
CA ARG A 485 -1.54 -11.12 -32.05
C ARG A 485 -0.92 -9.75 -31.83
N GLY A 486 0.25 -9.70 -31.17
CA GLY A 486 0.93 -8.45 -30.81
C GLY A 486 0.29 -7.68 -29.65
N THR A 487 -0.60 -8.32 -28.88
CA THR A 487 -1.20 -7.72 -27.67
C THR A 487 -0.19 -7.79 -26.54
N ILE A 488 0.00 -6.67 -25.82
CA ILE A 488 0.86 -6.62 -24.63
C ILE A 488 0.25 -7.55 -23.55
N THR A 489 1.07 -8.45 -23.06
CA THR A 489 0.74 -9.42 -22.00
C THR A 489 1.55 -9.23 -20.72
N GLY A 490 2.67 -8.50 -20.80
CA GLY A 490 3.52 -8.23 -19.67
C GLY A 490 4.64 -7.22 -19.99
N TYR A 491 5.30 -6.78 -18.95
CA TYR A 491 6.56 -6.04 -19.02
C TYR A 491 7.72 -7.03 -19.12
N LYS A 492 8.75 -6.71 -19.92
CA LYS A 492 9.96 -7.51 -20.05
C LYS A 492 11.20 -6.78 -19.54
N SER A 493 11.49 -5.61 -20.09
CA SER A 493 12.65 -4.80 -19.74
C SER A 493 12.46 -3.34 -20.17
N HIS A 494 13.39 -2.46 -19.80
CA HIS A 494 13.43 -1.07 -20.29
C HIS A 494 14.86 -0.56 -20.43
N SER A 495 15.03 0.49 -21.23
CA SER A 495 16.27 1.25 -21.38
C SER A 495 16.18 2.69 -20.87
N ILE A 496 15.09 3.04 -20.19
CA ILE A 496 14.86 4.38 -19.60
C ILE A 496 15.95 4.64 -18.56
N SER A 497 16.55 5.83 -18.62
CA SER A 497 17.62 6.21 -17.70
C SER A 497 17.13 6.36 -16.27
N ASP A 498 17.99 6.01 -15.31
CA ASP A 498 17.73 6.18 -13.88
C ASP A 498 17.37 7.62 -13.52
N GLU A 499 17.99 8.61 -14.19
CA GLU A 499 17.70 10.03 -13.97
C GLU A 499 16.23 10.40 -14.25
N VAL A 500 15.65 9.82 -15.31
CA VAL A 500 14.23 10.02 -15.63
C VAL A 500 13.35 9.38 -14.58
N LEU A 501 13.66 8.13 -14.20
CA LEU A 501 12.88 7.40 -13.21
C LEU A 501 12.98 8.03 -11.81
N ASP A 502 14.16 8.53 -11.42
CA ASP A 502 14.36 9.20 -10.13
C ASP A 502 13.53 10.48 -10.00
N LYS A 503 13.29 11.22 -11.09
CA LYS A 503 12.37 12.36 -11.09
C LYS A 503 10.91 11.98 -10.81
N LEU A 504 10.56 10.71 -11.00
CA LEU A 504 9.23 10.16 -10.73
C LEU A 504 9.11 9.50 -9.33
N MET A 505 10.22 9.41 -8.59
CA MET A 505 10.15 8.90 -7.22
C MET A 505 9.37 9.88 -6.34
N PRO A 506 8.40 9.38 -5.53
CA PRO A 506 7.54 10.26 -4.73
C PRO A 506 8.31 11.23 -3.83
N TRP A 507 9.38 10.81 -3.21
CA TRP A 507 10.19 11.68 -2.34
C TRP A 507 10.91 12.81 -3.09
N ASN A 508 11.20 12.64 -4.39
CA ASN A 508 11.79 13.69 -5.22
C ASN A 508 10.72 14.66 -5.76
N MET A 509 9.46 14.23 -5.80
CA MET A 509 8.34 15.08 -6.21
C MET A 509 7.79 15.94 -5.06
N ALA A 510 7.94 15.52 -3.82
CA ALA A 510 7.47 16.22 -2.64
C ALA A 510 8.29 17.49 -2.31
N GLN A 511 9.49 17.64 -2.86
CA GLN A 511 10.42 18.75 -2.56
C GLN A 511 10.19 20.04 -3.39
N LYS A 512 9.06 20.12 -4.11
CA LYS A 512 8.70 21.32 -4.91
C LYS A 512 7.44 22.01 -4.32
#